data_b06dbc3dc06db7792f74e81399c63c96
#
_entry.id   b06dbc3dc06db7792f74e81399c63c96
#
_cell.length_a   1.000
_cell.length_b   1.000
_cell.length_c   1.000
_cell.angle_alpha   90.00
_cell.angle_beta   90.00
_cell.angle_gamma   90.00
#
_symmetry.space_group_name_H-M   'P 1'
#
loop_
_entity.id
_entity.type
_entity.pdbx_description
1 polymer ?
#
loop_
_entity_poly.entity_id
_entity_poly.type
_entity_poly.pdbx_seq_one_letter_code
_entity_poly.pdbx_strand_id
1 'polypeptide(L)'
;MIEKDFWVCWVLSCIFGNQRLRRLLRFKGGTSLSKVFHLIERFSEDIDLILDWREVTQDDPMKERTNAQQDKFNKRMQEESAGYISTTLKEQIASVFGGECHVKADAEDGHIIWIEYPHDDSDSYILPRVKLEIGPLAAWVPHHAFPVMPYVGEALPELGIQAFDVPTILAERTFWEKVTILHQEHFRPEKLTVPSRFSRHYYDLFKMSSTAVCPKRHGRHGTSPQGRGLQTQVLSTGLGKIRSGEPRGHQAHAARTQHEAACR
;
A
#
# COMPACT_ATOMS: atom_id res chain seq x y z
N MET A 1 0.96 5.09 21.57
CA MET A 1 1.76 4.70 20.40
C MET A 1 2.21 3.25 20.47
N ILE A 2 2.82 2.79 21.57
CA ILE A 2 3.24 1.36 21.75
C ILE A 2 2.04 0.42 21.66
N GLU A 3 0.94 0.71 22.34
CA GLU A 3 -0.30 -0.06 22.26
C GLU A 3 -0.82 -0.17 20.83
N LYS A 4 -0.85 0.95 20.10
CA LYS A 4 -1.28 0.96 18.70
C LYS A 4 -0.38 0.10 17.80
N ASP A 5 0.94 0.14 18.00
CA ASP A 5 1.90 -0.70 17.29
C ASP A 5 1.67 -2.19 17.59
N PHE A 6 1.41 -2.52 18.86
CA PHE A 6 1.07 -3.87 19.26
C PHE A 6 -0.17 -4.37 18.51
N TRP A 7 -1.25 -3.58 18.50
CA TRP A 7 -2.49 -3.96 17.81
C TRP A 7 -2.34 -4.05 16.29
N VAL A 8 -1.54 -3.18 15.67
CA VAL A 8 -1.19 -3.29 14.24
C VAL A 8 -0.50 -4.63 13.96
N CYS A 9 0.50 -5.00 14.77
CA CYS A 9 1.20 -6.27 14.60
C CYS A 9 0.29 -7.47 14.92
N TRP A 10 -0.55 -7.38 15.95
CA TRP A 10 -1.49 -8.43 16.30
C TRP A 10 -2.51 -8.69 15.18
N VAL A 11 -3.09 -7.64 14.61
CA VAL A 11 -3.98 -7.73 13.45
C VAL A 11 -3.29 -8.39 12.26
N LEU A 12 -2.05 -7.98 11.95
CA LEU A 12 -1.25 -8.62 10.89
C LEU A 12 -1.02 -10.10 11.17
N SER A 13 -0.71 -10.47 12.44
CA SER A 13 -0.47 -11.86 12.81
C SER A 13 -1.71 -12.74 12.65
N CYS A 14 -2.89 -12.24 13.04
CA CYS A 14 -4.16 -12.95 12.86
C CYS A 14 -4.51 -13.13 11.39
N ILE A 15 -4.40 -12.06 10.58
CA ILE A 15 -4.68 -12.10 9.14
C ILE A 15 -3.74 -13.08 8.43
N PHE A 16 -2.43 -12.94 8.62
CA PHE A 16 -1.44 -13.75 7.90
C PHE A 16 -1.17 -15.12 8.54
N GLY A 17 -1.65 -15.36 9.75
CA GLY A 17 -1.76 -16.68 10.36
C GLY A 17 -2.84 -17.54 9.71
N ASN A 18 -3.89 -16.93 9.16
CA ASN A 18 -4.92 -17.64 8.42
C ASN A 18 -4.45 -17.98 6.99
N GLN A 19 -4.48 -19.26 6.64
CA GLN A 19 -3.95 -19.78 5.37
C GLN A 19 -4.65 -19.19 4.14
N ARG A 20 -5.97 -18.94 4.22
CA ARG A 20 -6.75 -18.36 3.12
C ARG A 20 -6.40 -16.89 2.93
N LEU A 21 -6.45 -16.08 4.00
CA LEU A 21 -6.12 -14.65 3.93
C LEU A 21 -4.67 -14.43 3.51
N ARG A 22 -3.73 -15.28 3.97
CA ARG A 22 -2.33 -15.26 3.55
C ARG A 22 -2.16 -15.46 2.04
N ARG A 23 -3.03 -16.22 1.38
CA ARG A 23 -3.01 -16.38 -0.08
C ARG A 23 -3.60 -15.17 -0.79
N LEU A 24 -4.65 -14.57 -0.22
CA LEU A 24 -5.42 -13.48 -0.84
C LEU A 24 -4.78 -12.11 -0.70
N LEU A 25 -3.95 -11.89 0.33
CA LEU A 25 -3.51 -10.56 0.71
C LEU A 25 -1.98 -10.44 0.67
N ARG A 26 -1.50 -9.23 0.34
CA ARG A 26 -0.08 -8.85 0.45
C ARG A 26 0.03 -7.52 1.18
N PHE A 27 0.97 -7.47 2.12
CA PHE A 27 1.25 -6.26 2.88
C PHE A 27 2.12 -5.29 2.09
N LYS A 28 1.86 -4.01 2.22
CA LYS A 28 2.62 -2.94 1.55
C LYS A 28 2.57 -1.62 2.31
N GLY A 29 2.99 -0.54 1.65
CA GLY A 29 2.75 0.83 2.08
C GLY A 29 3.69 1.34 3.15
N GLY A 30 3.26 2.42 3.84
CA GLY A 30 4.09 3.10 4.84
C GLY A 30 4.44 2.21 6.02
N THR A 31 3.50 1.43 6.51
CA THR A 31 3.70 0.55 7.67
C THR A 31 4.66 -0.61 7.33
N SER A 32 4.67 -1.11 6.09
CA SER A 32 5.70 -2.08 5.67
C SER A 32 7.09 -1.46 5.61
N LEU A 33 7.21 -0.17 5.19
CA LEU A 33 8.51 0.51 5.18
C LEU A 33 9.10 0.68 6.59
N SER A 34 8.28 0.89 7.60
CA SER A 34 8.75 0.99 9.00
C SER A 34 8.98 -0.37 9.64
N LYS A 35 8.01 -1.29 9.56
CA LYS A 35 8.01 -2.55 10.33
C LYS A 35 8.83 -3.67 9.69
N VAL A 36 8.91 -3.71 8.36
CA VAL A 36 9.61 -4.78 7.64
C VAL A 36 10.99 -4.33 7.17
N PHE A 37 11.06 -3.13 6.58
CA PHE A 37 12.27 -2.67 5.92
C PHE A 37 13.10 -1.68 6.75
N HIS A 38 12.57 -1.16 7.86
CA HIS A 38 13.23 -0.18 8.74
C HIS A 38 13.78 1.04 7.98
N LEU A 39 13.06 1.45 6.91
CA LEU A 39 13.46 2.53 6.01
C LEU A 39 12.96 3.90 6.44
N ILE A 40 11.93 3.94 7.29
CA ILE A 40 11.34 5.18 7.81
C ILE A 40 11.16 5.09 9.33
N GLU A 41 11.36 6.23 10.01
CA GLU A 41 11.28 6.32 11.48
C GLU A 41 9.95 6.92 11.95
N ARG A 42 9.14 7.51 11.03
CA ARG A 42 7.83 8.02 11.40
C ARG A 42 6.88 6.87 11.73
N PHE A 43 6.03 7.11 12.71
CA PHE A 43 4.96 6.17 13.03
C PHE A 43 3.98 6.03 11.86
N SER A 44 3.63 4.80 11.53
CA SER A 44 2.63 4.46 10.54
C SER A 44 1.69 3.42 11.13
N GLU A 45 0.40 3.71 11.12
CA GLU A 45 -0.63 2.96 11.85
C GLU A 45 -1.67 2.29 10.93
N ASP A 46 -1.70 2.69 9.66
CA ASP A 46 -2.58 2.12 8.65
C ASP A 46 -1.95 0.84 8.08
N ILE A 47 -2.73 -0.18 7.85
CA ILE A 47 -2.30 -1.42 7.19
C ILE A 47 -2.78 -1.37 5.75
N ASP A 48 -1.85 -1.14 4.82
CA ASP A 48 -2.11 -1.18 3.39
C ASP A 48 -1.99 -2.62 2.87
N LEU A 49 -3.02 -3.13 2.22
CA LEU A 49 -3.07 -4.49 1.67
C LEU A 49 -3.40 -4.49 0.19
N ILE A 50 -2.82 -5.43 -0.53
CA ILE A 50 -3.22 -5.76 -1.90
C ILE A 50 -4.07 -7.01 -1.85
N LEU A 51 -5.26 -6.94 -2.45
CA LEU A 51 -6.12 -8.09 -2.69
C LEU A 51 -5.75 -8.74 -4.04
N ASP A 52 -5.69 -10.06 -4.08
CA ASP A 52 -5.55 -10.78 -5.35
C ASP A 52 -6.76 -10.48 -6.25
N TRP A 53 -6.52 -9.84 -7.36
CA TRP A 53 -7.55 -9.43 -8.30
C TRP A 53 -8.38 -10.61 -8.86
N ARG A 54 -7.84 -11.84 -8.81
CA ARG A 54 -8.50 -13.04 -9.28
C ARG A 54 -9.73 -13.43 -8.45
N GLU A 55 -9.80 -12.94 -7.21
CA GLU A 55 -10.99 -13.10 -6.36
C GLU A 55 -12.15 -12.20 -6.80
N VAL A 56 -11.86 -11.16 -7.57
CA VAL A 56 -12.85 -10.15 -7.98
C VAL A 56 -13.24 -10.33 -9.44
N THR A 57 -12.29 -10.65 -10.33
CA THR A 57 -12.53 -10.74 -11.76
C THR A 57 -11.74 -11.84 -12.43
N GLN A 58 -12.25 -12.37 -13.56
CA GLN A 58 -11.53 -13.26 -14.46
C GLN A 58 -10.81 -12.50 -15.59
N ASP A 59 -11.01 -11.18 -15.71
CA ASP A 59 -10.43 -10.36 -16.77
C ASP A 59 -9.04 -9.84 -16.33
N ASP A 60 -7.99 -10.29 -17.01
CA ASP A 60 -6.60 -10.00 -16.64
C ASP A 60 -6.33 -8.48 -16.67
N PRO A 61 -5.94 -7.85 -15.56
CA PRO A 61 -5.58 -6.42 -15.51
C PRO A 61 -4.45 -6.03 -16.45
N MET A 62 -3.58 -6.98 -16.83
CA MET A 62 -2.43 -6.76 -17.69
C MET A 62 -2.74 -6.89 -19.19
N LYS A 63 -3.95 -7.32 -19.55
CA LYS A 63 -4.38 -7.42 -20.94
C LYS A 63 -4.32 -6.04 -21.62
N GLU A 64 -3.81 -6.00 -22.84
CA GLU A 64 -3.81 -4.77 -23.64
C GLU A 64 -5.22 -4.27 -23.90
N ARG A 65 -5.45 -3.00 -23.62
CA ARG A 65 -6.72 -2.31 -23.80
C ARG A 65 -6.50 -0.92 -24.37
N THR A 66 -7.46 -0.40 -25.10
CA THR A 66 -7.50 1.04 -25.41
C THR A 66 -7.71 1.84 -24.10
N ASN A 67 -7.37 3.13 -24.10
CA ASN A 67 -7.55 3.97 -22.91
C ASN A 67 -8.99 3.93 -22.37
N ALA A 68 -9.99 4.07 -23.24
CA ALA A 68 -11.40 4.01 -22.85
C ALA A 68 -11.80 2.65 -22.26
N GLN A 69 -11.27 1.55 -22.81
CA GLN A 69 -11.51 0.21 -22.28
C GLN A 69 -10.81 0.03 -20.92
N GLN A 70 -9.59 0.58 -20.75
CA GLN A 70 -8.87 0.52 -19.49
C GLN A 70 -9.58 1.33 -18.40
N ASP A 71 -10.08 2.52 -18.71
CA ASP A 71 -10.85 3.34 -17.76
C ASP A 71 -12.13 2.62 -17.31
N LYS A 72 -12.86 2.02 -18.25
CA LYS A 72 -14.04 1.21 -17.94
C LYS A 72 -13.71 -0.01 -17.08
N PHE A 73 -12.62 -0.70 -17.40
CA PHE A 73 -12.13 -1.83 -16.61
C PHE A 73 -11.77 -1.39 -15.18
N ASN A 74 -10.99 -0.31 -15.04
CA ASN A 74 -10.58 0.21 -13.73
C ASN A 74 -11.78 0.61 -12.87
N LYS A 75 -12.78 1.28 -13.47
CA LYS A 75 -14.00 1.66 -12.74
C LYS A 75 -14.75 0.42 -12.23
N ARG A 76 -14.97 -0.56 -13.12
CA ARG A 76 -15.62 -1.82 -12.74
C ARG A 76 -14.85 -2.53 -11.63
N MET A 77 -13.52 -2.64 -11.74
CA MET A 77 -12.67 -3.26 -10.71
C MET A 77 -12.79 -2.55 -9.36
N GLN A 78 -12.85 -1.22 -9.34
CA GLN A 78 -13.04 -0.47 -8.10
C GLN A 78 -14.41 -0.78 -7.47
N GLU A 79 -15.48 -0.80 -8.26
CA GLU A 79 -16.83 -1.08 -7.77
C GLU A 79 -16.97 -2.53 -7.25
N GLU A 80 -16.53 -3.52 -8.05
CA GLU A 80 -16.60 -4.94 -7.69
C GLU A 80 -15.72 -5.27 -6.46
N SER A 81 -14.50 -4.71 -6.39
CA SER A 81 -13.62 -4.94 -5.24
C SER A 81 -14.13 -4.27 -3.96
N ALA A 82 -14.68 -3.06 -4.04
CA ALA A 82 -15.31 -2.41 -2.90
C ALA A 82 -16.46 -3.26 -2.32
N GLY A 83 -17.30 -3.82 -3.19
CA GLY A 83 -18.36 -4.74 -2.80
C GLY A 83 -17.82 -6.02 -2.13
N TYR A 84 -16.82 -6.66 -2.72
CA TYR A 84 -16.20 -7.87 -2.16
C TYR A 84 -15.52 -7.61 -0.81
N ILE A 85 -14.77 -6.51 -0.70
CA ILE A 85 -14.03 -6.13 0.52
C ILE A 85 -14.98 -5.81 1.67
N SER A 86 -16.00 -4.98 1.40
CA SER A 86 -16.95 -4.53 2.45
C SER A 86 -17.91 -5.62 2.94
N THR A 87 -18.03 -6.72 2.21
CA THR A 87 -18.89 -7.86 2.57
C THR A 87 -18.07 -9.11 2.87
N THR A 88 -17.73 -9.87 1.84
CA THR A 88 -17.13 -11.21 1.97
C THR A 88 -15.78 -11.20 2.68
N LEU A 89 -14.86 -10.30 2.27
CA LEU A 89 -13.53 -10.23 2.87
C LEU A 89 -13.60 -9.73 4.31
N LYS A 90 -14.46 -8.74 4.59
CA LYS A 90 -14.71 -8.24 5.96
C LYS A 90 -15.12 -9.38 6.90
N GLU A 91 -16.03 -10.26 6.48
CA GLU A 91 -16.47 -11.38 7.30
C GLU A 91 -15.38 -12.42 7.52
N GLN A 92 -14.57 -12.68 6.49
CA GLN A 92 -13.41 -13.57 6.60
C GLN A 92 -12.36 -12.99 7.57
N ILE A 93 -12.11 -11.68 7.54
CA ILE A 93 -11.21 -11.00 8.46
C ILE A 93 -11.80 -11.02 9.88
N ALA A 94 -13.09 -10.76 10.06
CA ALA A 94 -13.74 -10.81 11.36
C ALA A 94 -13.62 -12.20 12.01
N SER A 95 -13.72 -13.26 11.22
CA SER A 95 -13.67 -14.63 11.74
C SER A 95 -12.32 -15.01 12.36
N VAL A 96 -11.21 -14.35 11.98
CA VAL A 96 -9.88 -14.68 12.52
C VAL A 96 -9.57 -14.02 13.87
N PHE A 97 -10.39 -13.07 14.30
CA PHE A 97 -10.21 -12.38 15.60
C PHE A 97 -10.97 -13.03 16.76
N GLY A 98 -11.76 -14.07 16.51
CA GLY A 98 -12.46 -14.80 17.58
C GLY A 98 -13.41 -13.98 18.45
N GLY A 99 -13.83 -12.80 17.99
CA GLY A 99 -14.69 -11.88 18.75
C GLY A 99 -13.93 -10.86 19.63
N GLU A 100 -12.59 -10.88 19.62
CA GLU A 100 -11.77 -9.94 20.42
C GLU A 100 -11.81 -8.50 19.85
N CYS A 101 -12.12 -8.35 18.55
CA CYS A 101 -12.22 -7.06 17.89
C CYS A 101 -13.54 -6.92 17.13
N HIS A 102 -14.03 -5.68 17.04
CA HIS A 102 -15.17 -5.36 16.16
C HIS A 102 -14.67 -4.96 14.77
N VAL A 103 -15.20 -5.60 13.73
CA VAL A 103 -14.81 -5.37 12.35
C VAL A 103 -15.94 -4.69 11.59
N LYS A 104 -15.69 -3.51 11.05
CA LYS A 104 -16.67 -2.70 10.33
C LYS A 104 -16.12 -2.27 8.98
N ALA A 105 -16.93 -2.33 7.92
CA ALA A 105 -16.62 -1.64 6.68
C ALA A 105 -16.82 -0.13 6.89
N ASP A 106 -16.01 0.69 6.21
CA ASP A 106 -16.22 2.12 6.20
C ASP A 106 -17.51 2.46 5.43
N ALA A 107 -18.20 3.51 5.85
CA ALA A 107 -19.50 3.89 5.28
C ALA A 107 -19.37 4.59 3.92
N GLU A 108 -18.22 5.22 3.64
CA GLU A 108 -17.99 6.03 2.44
C GLU A 108 -17.07 5.35 1.43
N ASP A 109 -16.11 4.53 1.92
CA ASP A 109 -15.13 3.85 1.08
C ASP A 109 -15.12 2.34 1.33
N GLY A 110 -15.72 1.57 0.43
CA GLY A 110 -15.77 0.11 0.50
C GLY A 110 -14.41 -0.60 0.46
N HIS A 111 -13.32 0.12 0.22
CA HIS A 111 -11.95 -0.40 0.30
C HIS A 111 -11.33 -0.31 1.70
N ILE A 112 -12.05 0.27 2.66
CA ILE A 112 -11.59 0.47 4.03
C ILE A 112 -12.35 -0.45 4.99
N ILE A 113 -11.60 -1.16 5.82
CA ILE A 113 -12.11 -1.92 6.95
C ILE A 113 -11.49 -1.35 8.23
N TRP A 114 -12.33 -1.09 9.21
CA TRP A 114 -11.95 -0.67 10.55
C TRP A 114 -11.96 -1.86 11.50
N ILE A 115 -10.89 -2.03 12.27
CA ILE A 115 -10.77 -3.03 13.32
C ILE A 115 -10.68 -2.27 14.64
N GLU A 116 -11.77 -2.29 15.38
CA GLU A 116 -11.87 -1.67 16.69
C GLU A 116 -11.44 -2.70 17.75
N TYR A 117 -10.37 -2.39 18.48
CA TYR A 117 -9.81 -3.26 19.50
C TYR A 117 -10.20 -2.79 20.91
N PRO A 118 -10.20 -3.68 21.93
CA PRO A 118 -10.45 -3.31 23.32
C PRO A 118 -9.50 -2.21 23.78
N HIS A 119 -10.03 -1.20 24.43
CA HIS A 119 -9.29 -0.06 24.95
C HIS A 119 -9.86 0.39 26.29
N ASP A 120 -9.00 0.85 27.19
CA ASP A 120 -9.42 1.46 28.43
C ASP A 120 -9.69 2.95 28.16
N ASP A 121 -10.90 3.45 28.47
CA ASP A 121 -11.40 4.80 28.14
C ASP A 121 -10.60 5.97 28.75
N SER A 122 -9.49 5.69 29.43
CA SER A 122 -8.68 6.69 30.10
C SER A 122 -7.89 7.63 29.16
N ASP A 123 -7.73 7.29 27.87
CA ASP A 123 -6.93 8.08 26.93
C ASP A 123 -7.67 8.32 25.60
N SER A 124 -8.39 9.43 25.51
CA SER A 124 -9.24 9.79 24.37
C SER A 124 -8.47 10.31 23.13
N TYR A 125 -7.14 10.45 23.20
CA TYR A 125 -6.35 11.07 22.12
C TYR A 125 -6.10 10.13 20.93
N ILE A 126 -5.99 8.83 21.15
CA ILE A 126 -5.75 7.82 20.10
C ILE A 126 -7.01 6.98 19.94
N LEU A 127 -7.60 7.01 18.74
CA LEU A 127 -8.76 6.16 18.44
C LEU A 127 -8.34 4.68 18.48
N PRO A 128 -9.04 3.82 19.27
CA PRO A 128 -8.68 2.41 19.47
C PRO A 128 -9.13 1.55 18.29
N ARG A 129 -8.61 1.86 17.09
CA ARG A 129 -8.95 1.15 15.88
C ARG A 129 -7.78 1.11 14.92
N VAL A 130 -7.63 0.03 14.18
CA VAL A 130 -6.68 -0.13 13.07
C VAL A 130 -7.44 0.01 11.76
N LYS A 131 -6.86 0.77 10.82
CA LYS A 131 -7.38 0.95 9.47
C LYS A 131 -6.71 -0.05 8.54
N LEU A 132 -7.52 -0.84 7.83
CA LEU A 132 -7.08 -1.60 6.68
C LEU A 132 -7.48 -0.86 5.41
N GLU A 133 -6.53 -0.49 4.57
CA GLU A 133 -6.76 -0.02 3.20
C GLU A 133 -6.45 -1.14 2.23
N ILE A 134 -7.46 -1.63 1.50
CA ILE A 134 -7.34 -2.83 0.67
C ILE A 134 -7.65 -2.48 -0.78
N GLY A 135 -6.70 -2.73 -1.69
CA GLY A 135 -6.91 -2.43 -3.10
C GLY A 135 -6.51 -3.56 -4.03
N PRO A 136 -7.26 -3.81 -5.12
CA PRO A 136 -7.00 -4.90 -6.05
C PRO A 136 -6.04 -4.54 -7.19
N LEU A 137 -5.80 -3.26 -7.45
CA LEU A 137 -5.11 -2.77 -8.65
C LEU A 137 -3.61 -2.51 -8.45
N ALA A 138 -3.02 -2.89 -7.33
CA ALA A 138 -1.59 -2.82 -7.16
C ALA A 138 -0.91 -4.09 -7.69
N ALA A 139 0.38 -4.01 -8.06
CA ALA A 139 1.09 -5.18 -8.51
C ALA A 139 1.28 -6.18 -7.37
N TRP A 140 0.86 -7.40 -7.64
CA TRP A 140 0.93 -8.55 -6.77
C TRP A 140 2.36 -9.08 -6.53
N VAL A 141 3.26 -8.83 -7.47
CA VAL A 141 4.64 -9.32 -7.48
C VAL A 141 5.63 -8.20 -7.81
N PRO A 142 6.89 -8.26 -7.35
CA PRO A 142 7.45 -9.30 -6.47
C PRO A 142 7.13 -9.07 -4.98
N HIS A 143 7.00 -10.18 -4.25
CA HIS A 143 6.82 -10.18 -2.79
C HIS A 143 7.62 -11.32 -2.16
N HIS A 144 7.98 -11.16 -0.88
CA HIS A 144 8.57 -12.21 -0.05
C HIS A 144 7.93 -12.22 1.33
N ALA A 145 8.12 -13.30 2.08
CA ALA A 145 7.78 -13.34 3.49
C ALA A 145 8.90 -12.67 4.31
N PHE A 146 8.52 -11.74 5.17
CA PHE A 146 9.44 -11.06 6.07
C PHE A 146 8.94 -11.13 7.50
N PRO A 147 9.85 -11.26 8.48
CA PRO A 147 9.48 -11.23 9.89
C PRO A 147 8.94 -9.86 10.30
N VAL A 148 7.87 -9.86 11.09
CA VAL A 148 7.30 -8.68 11.74
C VAL A 148 7.16 -8.94 13.21
N MET A 149 7.48 -7.93 14.04
CA MET A 149 7.34 -7.98 15.49
C MET A 149 6.91 -6.60 16.01
N PRO A 150 6.10 -6.51 17.08
CA PRO A 150 5.78 -5.24 17.71
C PRO A 150 7.03 -4.64 18.40
N TYR A 151 7.11 -3.32 18.47
CA TYR A 151 8.23 -2.61 19.10
C TYR A 151 8.46 -3.03 20.55
N VAL A 152 7.40 -3.38 21.27
CA VAL A 152 7.53 -3.89 22.64
C VAL A 152 8.30 -5.22 22.69
N GLY A 153 8.13 -6.09 21.71
CA GLY A 153 8.88 -7.35 21.60
C GLY A 153 10.33 -7.14 21.20
N GLU A 154 10.61 -6.12 20.37
CA GLU A 154 11.98 -5.74 20.02
C GLU A 154 12.72 -5.12 21.22
N ALA A 155 12.02 -4.27 22.00
CA ALA A 155 12.59 -3.55 23.14
C ALA A 155 12.76 -4.42 24.40
N LEU A 156 11.90 -5.42 24.59
CA LEU A 156 11.82 -6.27 25.79
C LEU A 156 11.80 -7.76 25.37
N PRO A 157 12.97 -8.33 24.97
CA PRO A 157 13.05 -9.72 24.52
C PRO A 157 12.60 -10.73 25.59
N GLU A 158 12.68 -10.37 26.86
CA GLU A 158 12.22 -11.17 27.99
C GLU A 158 10.71 -11.48 27.98
N LEU A 159 9.92 -10.72 27.25
CA LEU A 159 8.49 -11.01 27.05
C LEU A 159 8.24 -12.23 26.16
N GLY A 160 9.27 -12.72 25.48
CA GLY A 160 9.17 -13.91 24.63
C GLY A 160 8.25 -13.76 23.41
N ILE A 161 7.93 -12.52 23.00
CA ILE A 161 7.10 -12.26 21.81
C ILE A 161 7.87 -12.72 20.58
N GLN A 162 7.26 -13.60 19.79
CA GLN A 162 7.89 -14.16 18.59
C GLN A 162 7.53 -13.33 17.34
N ALA A 163 8.51 -13.15 16.45
CA ALA A 163 8.26 -12.63 15.12
C ALA A 163 7.42 -13.62 14.30
N PHE A 164 6.61 -13.09 13.38
CA PHE A 164 5.80 -13.87 12.46
C PHE A 164 5.99 -13.38 11.02
N ASP A 165 5.88 -14.30 10.07
CA ASP A 165 6.16 -14.01 8.67
C ASP A 165 4.95 -13.39 7.95
N VAL A 166 5.15 -12.22 7.31
CA VAL A 166 4.15 -11.49 6.54
C VAL A 166 4.56 -11.41 5.07
N PRO A 167 3.75 -11.92 4.13
CA PRO A 167 3.98 -11.75 2.69
C PRO A 167 3.90 -10.26 2.31
N THR A 168 5.05 -9.66 2.05
CA THR A 168 5.18 -8.21 1.86
C THR A 168 5.76 -7.88 0.49
N ILE A 169 5.20 -6.88 -0.15
CA ILE A 169 5.69 -6.32 -1.42
C ILE A 169 7.06 -5.66 -1.18
N LEU A 170 8.00 -5.86 -2.12
CA LEU A 170 9.34 -5.28 -2.00
C LEU A 170 9.31 -3.75 -1.91
N ALA A 171 10.25 -3.21 -1.16
CA ALA A 171 10.34 -1.76 -0.90
C ALA A 171 10.52 -0.93 -2.18
N GLU A 172 11.24 -1.45 -3.19
CA GLU A 172 11.40 -0.81 -4.50
C GLU A 172 10.06 -0.55 -5.19
N ARG A 173 9.10 -1.44 -4.99
CA ARG A 173 7.76 -1.25 -5.52
C ARG A 173 7.04 -0.10 -4.84
N THR A 174 7.10 -0.05 -3.51
CA THR A 174 6.54 1.05 -2.72
C THR A 174 7.20 2.38 -3.06
N PHE A 175 8.52 2.39 -3.35
CA PHE A 175 9.21 3.57 -3.85
C PHE A 175 8.55 4.11 -5.12
N TRP A 176 8.37 3.27 -6.14
CA TRP A 176 7.76 3.69 -7.41
C TRP A 176 6.29 4.11 -7.27
N GLU A 177 5.52 3.46 -6.40
CA GLU A 177 4.16 3.89 -6.08
C GLU A 177 4.15 5.32 -5.51
N LYS A 178 5.05 5.64 -4.58
CA LYS A 178 5.17 6.99 -4.01
C LYS A 178 5.63 8.03 -5.03
N VAL A 179 6.56 7.68 -5.91
CA VAL A 179 6.96 8.54 -7.04
C VAL A 179 5.75 8.84 -7.92
N THR A 180 4.93 7.83 -8.23
CA THR A 180 3.70 8.03 -9.03
C THR A 180 2.69 8.92 -8.33
N ILE A 181 2.49 8.77 -7.01
CA ILE A 181 1.62 9.64 -6.21
C ILE A 181 2.09 11.10 -6.28
N LEU A 182 3.40 11.37 -6.09
CA LEU A 182 3.93 12.72 -6.17
C LEU A 182 3.87 13.30 -7.58
N HIS A 183 4.08 12.47 -8.59
CA HIS A 183 3.88 12.89 -9.99
C HIS A 183 2.44 13.30 -10.27
N GLN A 184 1.46 12.53 -9.81
CA GLN A 184 0.05 12.88 -9.94
C GLN A 184 -0.28 14.19 -9.22
N GLU A 185 0.29 14.40 -8.03
CA GLU A 185 0.09 15.61 -7.26
C GLU A 185 0.65 16.85 -7.96
N HIS A 186 1.81 16.74 -8.61
CA HIS A 186 2.40 17.83 -9.39
C HIS A 186 1.46 18.33 -10.51
N PHE A 187 0.63 17.45 -11.07
CA PHE A 187 -0.36 17.79 -12.11
C PHE A 187 -1.78 17.99 -11.56
N ARG A 188 -1.92 18.11 -10.24
CA ARG A 188 -3.23 18.40 -9.61
C ARG A 188 -3.74 19.76 -10.07
N PRO A 189 -5.01 19.88 -10.44
CA PRO A 189 -5.62 21.18 -10.73
C PRO A 189 -5.51 22.14 -9.53
N GLU A 190 -5.10 23.38 -9.75
CA GLU A 190 -4.86 24.39 -8.70
C GLU A 190 -6.07 24.62 -7.77
N LYS A 191 -7.28 24.37 -8.28
CA LYS A 191 -8.53 24.52 -7.51
C LYS A 191 -8.76 23.45 -6.46
N LEU A 192 -8.00 22.34 -6.50
CA LEU A 192 -8.13 21.24 -5.56
C LEU A 192 -7.10 21.37 -4.44
N THR A 193 -7.56 21.29 -3.19
CA THR A 193 -6.69 21.33 -2.02
C THR A 193 -5.81 20.08 -1.95
N VAL A 194 -4.56 20.25 -1.52
CA VAL A 194 -3.65 19.14 -1.26
C VAL A 194 -4.20 18.31 -0.10
N PRO A 195 -4.27 16.98 -0.20
CA PRO A 195 -4.73 16.14 0.88
C PRO A 195 -3.88 16.33 2.15
N SER A 196 -4.51 16.25 3.32
CA SER A 196 -3.80 16.31 4.58
C SER A 196 -2.75 15.20 4.68
N ARG A 197 -1.65 15.45 5.40
CA ARG A 197 -0.55 14.48 5.61
C ARG A 197 0.19 14.05 4.32
N PHE A 198 0.02 14.77 3.21
CA PHE A 198 0.67 14.44 1.93
C PHE A 198 2.20 14.54 1.99
N SER A 199 2.74 15.39 2.86
CA SER A 199 4.18 15.56 3.13
C SER A 199 4.88 14.25 3.51
N ARG A 200 4.15 13.27 4.06
CA ARG A 200 4.72 11.94 4.39
C ARG A 200 5.28 11.20 3.17
N HIS A 201 4.73 11.41 1.96
CA HIS A 201 5.24 10.79 0.75
C HIS A 201 6.61 11.34 0.35
N TYR A 202 6.84 12.66 0.53
CA TYR A 202 8.15 13.28 0.33
C TYR A 202 9.18 12.76 1.33
N TYR A 203 8.80 12.70 2.62
CA TYR A 203 9.65 12.15 3.67
C TYR A 203 10.07 10.71 3.37
N ASP A 204 9.11 9.86 3.01
CA ASP A 204 9.36 8.45 2.74
C ASP A 204 10.31 8.29 1.54
N LEU A 205 10.09 9.02 0.44
CA LEU A 205 10.98 8.99 -0.72
C LEU A 205 12.38 9.52 -0.38
N PHE A 206 12.48 10.59 0.40
CA PHE A 206 13.76 11.11 0.85
C PHE A 206 14.55 10.05 1.64
N LYS A 207 13.91 9.40 2.61
CA LYS A 207 14.53 8.30 3.38
C LYS A 207 14.95 7.13 2.48
N MET A 208 14.10 6.71 1.57
CA MET A 208 14.38 5.59 0.65
C MET A 208 15.46 5.94 -0.38
N SER A 209 15.59 7.20 -0.79
CA SER A 209 16.56 7.63 -1.82
C SER A 209 18.01 7.44 -1.39
N SER A 210 18.29 7.48 -0.09
CA SER A 210 19.63 7.26 0.48
C SER A 210 19.98 5.78 0.72
N THR A 211 19.09 4.87 0.36
CA THR A 211 19.25 3.43 0.56
C THR A 211 19.49 2.67 -0.76
N ALA A 212 19.81 1.38 -0.67
CA ALA A 212 19.93 0.51 -1.83
C ALA A 212 18.62 0.27 -2.59
N VAL A 213 17.48 0.63 -2.00
CA VAL A 213 16.13 0.53 -2.59
C VAL A 213 15.93 1.53 -3.73
N CYS A 214 16.61 2.69 -3.67
CA CYS A 214 16.59 3.61 -4.81
C CYS A 214 17.32 2.97 -6.00
N PRO A 215 16.66 2.80 -7.17
CA PRO A 215 17.30 2.22 -8.34
C PRO A 215 18.49 3.07 -8.74
N LYS A 216 19.72 2.55 -8.55
CA LYS A 216 20.93 3.23 -9.03
C LYS A 216 20.87 3.35 -10.55
N ARG A 217 21.17 4.53 -11.08
CA ARG A 217 21.39 4.71 -12.51
C ARG A 217 22.50 3.73 -12.96
N HIS A 218 22.10 2.63 -13.57
CA HIS A 218 23.04 1.85 -14.33
C HIS A 218 23.40 2.71 -15.56
N GLY A 219 24.68 2.98 -15.71
CA GLY A 219 25.20 3.63 -16.91
C GLY A 219 24.65 2.94 -18.16
N ARG A 220 24.61 3.60 -19.28
CA ARG A 220 23.88 3.31 -20.53
C ARG A 220 23.98 1.87 -21.12
N HIS A 221 24.52 0.89 -20.40
CA HIS A 221 24.65 -0.51 -20.84
C HIS A 221 24.13 -1.46 -19.76
N GLY A 222 22.98 -2.06 -20.00
CA GLY A 222 22.45 -3.18 -19.22
C GLY A 222 21.08 -2.96 -18.59
N THR A 223 20.04 -2.85 -19.41
CA THR A 223 18.66 -2.96 -18.91
C THR A 223 18.34 -4.42 -18.66
N SER A 224 18.29 -4.83 -17.40
CA SER A 224 17.71 -6.12 -17.03
C SER A 224 16.26 -6.18 -17.51
N PRO A 225 15.81 -7.28 -18.14
CA PRO A 225 14.42 -7.46 -18.58
C PRO A 225 13.39 -7.27 -17.46
N GLN A 226 13.76 -7.55 -16.20
CA GLN A 226 12.91 -7.43 -15.02
C GLN A 226 12.64 -5.96 -14.61
N GLY A 227 13.59 -5.05 -14.82
CA GLY A 227 13.41 -3.62 -14.49
C GLY A 227 12.43 -2.90 -15.42
N ARG A 228 12.34 -3.31 -16.69
CA ARG A 228 11.39 -2.70 -17.65
C ARG A 228 9.93 -3.07 -17.34
N GLY A 229 9.67 -4.31 -16.94
CA GLY A 229 8.32 -4.77 -16.58
C GLY A 229 7.75 -4.03 -15.36
N LEU A 230 8.57 -3.78 -14.34
CA LEU A 230 8.17 -3.05 -13.13
C LEU A 230 7.80 -1.60 -13.39
N GLN A 231 8.63 -0.87 -14.18
CA GLN A 231 8.35 0.53 -14.52
C GLN A 231 7.06 0.69 -15.36
N THR A 232 6.86 -0.18 -16.33
CA THR A 232 5.66 -0.15 -17.18
C THR A 232 4.40 -0.47 -16.37
N GLN A 233 4.49 -1.39 -15.43
CA GLN A 233 3.37 -1.83 -14.62
C GLN A 233 2.91 -0.76 -13.61
N VAL A 234 3.85 -0.04 -12.95
CA VAL A 234 3.52 1.08 -12.06
C VAL A 234 2.88 2.22 -12.84
N LEU A 235 3.44 2.54 -14.00
CA LEU A 235 2.94 3.63 -14.83
C LEU A 235 1.57 3.32 -15.45
N SER A 236 1.29 2.07 -15.82
CA SER A 236 -0.01 1.70 -16.42
C SER A 236 -1.16 1.73 -15.42
N THR A 237 -0.94 1.31 -14.17
CA THR A 237 -1.97 1.37 -13.12
C THR A 237 -2.18 2.76 -12.53
N GLY A 238 -1.16 3.62 -12.57
CA GLY A 238 -1.24 5.02 -12.12
C GLY A 238 -1.78 6.00 -13.18
N LEU A 239 -1.47 5.76 -14.46
CA LEU A 239 -1.83 6.66 -15.56
C LEU A 239 -3.32 6.67 -15.92
N GLY A 240 -4.09 5.64 -15.58
CA GLY A 240 -5.54 5.61 -15.78
C GLY A 240 -6.29 6.73 -15.06
N LYS A 241 -5.73 7.30 -13.99
CA LYS A 241 -6.31 8.46 -13.27
C LYS A 241 -5.87 9.84 -13.79
N ILE A 242 -4.86 9.92 -14.67
CA ILE A 242 -4.23 11.20 -15.06
C ILE A 242 -4.96 11.90 -16.23
N ARG A 243 -5.79 11.18 -17.01
CA ARG A 243 -6.30 11.70 -18.29
C ARG A 243 -7.63 12.45 -18.29
N SER A 244 -8.27 12.66 -17.17
CA SER A 244 -9.50 13.47 -17.11
C SER A 244 -9.31 15.01 -17.09
N GLY A 245 -8.08 15.49 -17.30
CA GLY A 245 -7.78 16.92 -17.32
C GLY A 245 -6.53 17.25 -18.14
N GLU A 246 -6.61 17.17 -19.48
CA GLU A 246 -5.49 17.58 -20.33
C GLU A 246 -5.36 19.10 -20.50
N PRO A 247 -4.10 19.62 -20.50
CA PRO A 247 -3.64 20.56 -21.50
C PRO A 247 -2.57 19.93 -22.40
N ARG A 248 -2.76 20.07 -23.71
CA ARG A 248 -1.91 19.54 -24.78
C ARG A 248 -0.54 20.23 -24.84
N GLY A 249 0.55 19.49 -24.97
CA GLY A 249 1.68 19.97 -25.74
C GLY A 249 3.09 19.93 -25.14
N HIS A 250 3.36 19.70 -23.83
CA HIS A 250 4.74 19.78 -23.30
C HIS A 250 5.18 18.63 -22.37
N GLN A 251 4.46 17.49 -22.35
CA GLN A 251 4.57 16.50 -21.30
C GLN A 251 5.78 15.53 -21.38
N ALA A 252 6.36 15.32 -22.55
CA ALA A 252 7.45 14.34 -22.71
C ALA A 252 8.81 14.80 -22.15
N HIS A 253 9.02 16.13 -22.04
CA HIS A 253 10.32 16.68 -21.60
C HIS A 253 10.38 16.82 -20.06
N ALA A 254 9.28 17.18 -19.41
CA ALA A 254 9.20 17.37 -17.96
C ALA A 254 9.35 16.05 -17.18
N ALA A 255 8.76 14.95 -17.66
CA ALA A 255 8.89 13.64 -17.04
C ALA A 255 10.33 13.12 -17.00
N ARG A 256 11.15 13.50 -17.99
CA ARG A 256 12.57 13.14 -18.06
C ARG A 256 13.41 13.89 -17.04
N THR A 257 13.10 15.15 -16.78
CA THR A 257 13.88 16.03 -15.89
C THR A 257 13.58 15.76 -14.41
N GLN A 258 12.34 15.37 -14.08
CA GLN A 258 11.95 15.09 -12.69
C GLN A 258 12.43 13.72 -12.19
N HIS A 259 12.57 12.74 -13.08
CA HIS A 259 13.21 11.47 -12.76
C HIS A 259 14.70 11.67 -12.39
N GLU A 260 15.31 12.75 -12.90
CA GLU A 260 16.70 13.11 -12.59
C GLU A 260 16.86 13.78 -11.21
N ALA A 261 15.85 14.46 -10.72
CA ALA A 261 15.89 15.16 -9.43
C ALA A 261 15.60 14.26 -8.22
N ALA A 262 14.85 13.19 -8.38
CA ALA A 262 14.50 12.29 -7.28
C ALA A 262 15.63 11.35 -6.84
N CYS A 263 16.69 11.22 -7.65
CA CYS A 263 17.86 10.37 -7.37
C CYS A 263 19.17 11.15 -7.21
N ARG A 264 19.13 12.48 -7.07
CA ARG A 264 20.26 13.30 -6.65
C ARG A 264 20.06 13.69 -5.20
#